data_d0c854e1bf24cfaee4c994ee1a60e3fd
#
_entry.id   d0c854e1bf24cfaee4c994ee1a60e3fd
#
_cell.length_a   1.000
_cell.length_b   1.000
_cell.length_c   1.000
_cell.angle_alpha   90.00
_cell.angle_beta   90.00
_cell.angle_gamma   90.00
#
_symmetry.space_group_name_H-M   'P 1'
#
loop_
_entity.id
_entity.type
_entity.pdbx_description
1 polymer ?
#
loop_
_entity_poly.entity_id
_entity_poly.type
_entity_poly.pdbx_seq_one_letter_code
_entity_poly.pdbx_strand_id
1 'polypeptide(L)'
;AELLRAAREPGENTLLSPLSVALALSMTANGAAEDTLAEFEALLGADVAALNANAASLLADYAALGGSTECSIADSLWLDGRLEANELFLSRCTAFYGARLYQADLDTDGARRAVNNWVGEVTRGLIPEVLAETPAPETVLLLVNALYLKNAWASEFDPLHTRPGDFTAADGSEAETDFLSNGLRAEQYFAAEGAAGVVLPYDDGRLGFLAVLPDGELDAWLETLDGDTLPALLAAAEEERVLLRLPKFEAEWGGELS
;
A
#
# COMPACT_ATOMS: atom_id res chain seq x y z
N ALA A 1 8.15 7.74 -3.15
CA ALA A 1 9.28 7.67 -4.08
C ALA A 1 10.46 6.94 -3.43
N GLU A 2 11.08 7.45 -2.37
CA GLU A 2 12.26 6.87 -1.71
C GLU A 2 12.03 5.42 -1.25
N LEU A 3 10.91 5.15 -0.58
CA LEU A 3 10.54 3.81 -0.14
C LEU A 3 10.49 2.81 -1.31
N LEU A 4 9.91 3.22 -2.45
CA LEU A 4 9.84 2.38 -3.64
C LEU A 4 11.23 2.10 -4.21
N ARG A 5 12.10 3.12 -4.26
CA ARG A 5 13.49 2.94 -4.69
C ARG A 5 14.30 2.02 -3.77
N ALA A 6 14.09 2.14 -2.46
CA ALA A 6 14.77 1.29 -1.48
C ALA A 6 14.33 -0.18 -1.53
N ALA A 7 13.05 -0.42 -1.82
CA ALA A 7 12.48 -1.77 -1.85
C ALA A 7 12.63 -2.49 -3.19
N ARG A 8 12.95 -1.74 -4.27
CA ARG A 8 12.96 -2.29 -5.62
C ARG A 8 14.25 -3.06 -5.93
N GLU A 9 14.08 -4.21 -6.55
CA GLU A 9 15.17 -4.92 -7.23
C GLU A 9 14.96 -4.84 -8.75
N PRO A 10 16.01 -4.52 -9.54
CA PRO A 10 15.91 -4.43 -10.99
C PRO A 10 15.41 -5.74 -11.62
N GLY A 11 14.38 -5.64 -12.47
CA GLY A 11 13.78 -6.79 -13.13
C GLY A 11 12.74 -7.55 -12.30
N GLU A 12 12.53 -7.18 -11.03
CA GLU A 12 11.54 -7.79 -10.16
C GLU A 12 10.28 -6.92 -10.00
N ASN A 13 9.14 -7.57 -9.85
CA ASN A 13 7.92 -6.85 -9.47
C ASN A 13 8.01 -6.38 -8.03
N THR A 14 7.65 -5.12 -7.79
CA THR A 14 7.62 -4.55 -6.44
C THR A 14 6.21 -4.07 -6.12
N LEU A 15 5.67 -4.51 -4.99
CA LEU A 15 4.36 -4.09 -4.48
C LEU A 15 4.53 -3.51 -3.08
N LEU A 16 4.18 -2.25 -2.91
CA LEU A 16 4.28 -1.54 -1.64
C LEU A 16 2.97 -0.85 -1.28
N SER A 17 2.70 -0.75 0.00
CA SER A 17 1.68 0.12 0.57
C SER A 17 2.33 1.25 1.36
N PRO A 18 2.61 2.42 0.74
CA PRO A 18 3.17 3.55 1.46
C PRO A 18 2.30 4.01 2.63
N LEU A 19 0.98 3.84 2.50
CA LEU A 19 0.03 4.13 3.54
C LEU A 19 0.23 3.25 4.78
N SER A 20 0.38 1.93 4.59
CA SER A 20 0.65 0.99 5.67
C SER A 20 1.93 1.33 6.41
N VAL A 21 3.00 1.64 5.67
CA VAL A 21 4.28 2.04 6.26
C VAL A 21 4.15 3.34 7.04
N ALA A 22 3.48 4.36 6.48
CA ALA A 22 3.27 5.64 7.15
C ALA A 22 2.45 5.47 8.45
N LEU A 23 1.39 4.67 8.45
CA LEU A 23 0.58 4.39 9.64
C LEU A 23 1.41 3.65 10.71
N ALA A 24 2.17 2.63 10.33
CA ALA A 24 3.02 1.89 11.26
C ALA A 24 4.10 2.78 11.90
N LEU A 25 4.79 3.59 11.10
CA LEU A 25 5.80 4.53 11.60
C LEU A 25 5.18 5.63 12.49
N SER A 26 4.01 6.18 12.10
CA SER A 26 3.30 7.17 12.90
C SER A 26 2.83 6.59 14.24
N MET A 27 2.41 5.33 14.25
CA MET A 27 2.04 4.61 15.47
C MET A 27 3.27 4.40 16.36
N THR A 28 4.41 4.00 15.78
CA THR A 28 5.68 3.82 16.47
C THR A 28 6.19 5.12 17.11
N ALA A 29 6.03 6.25 16.43
CA ALA A 29 6.41 7.57 16.93
C ALA A 29 5.75 7.93 18.27
N ASN A 30 4.58 7.38 18.59
CA ASN A 30 3.93 7.57 19.89
C ASN A 30 4.67 6.92 21.06
N GLY A 31 5.54 5.95 20.79
CA GLY A 31 6.40 5.33 21.78
C GLY A 31 7.82 5.91 21.85
N ALA A 32 8.15 6.79 20.92
CA ALA A 32 9.46 7.42 20.84
C ALA A 32 9.55 8.68 21.73
N ALA A 33 10.77 9.08 22.07
CA ALA A 33 11.05 10.28 22.83
C ALA A 33 12.35 10.93 22.34
N GLU A 34 12.55 12.21 22.68
CA GLU A 34 13.78 12.96 22.43
C GLU A 34 14.21 12.91 20.95
N ASP A 35 15.46 12.54 20.68
CA ASP A 35 16.03 12.53 19.33
C ASP A 35 15.31 11.54 18.41
N THR A 36 14.96 10.35 18.91
CA THR A 36 14.21 9.35 18.14
C THR A 36 12.84 9.86 17.69
N LEU A 37 12.13 10.59 18.57
CA LEU A 37 10.87 11.22 18.17
C LEU A 37 11.09 12.28 17.10
N ALA A 38 12.12 13.12 17.24
CA ALA A 38 12.43 14.15 16.27
C ALA A 38 12.78 13.55 14.88
N GLU A 39 13.44 12.38 14.84
CA GLU A 39 13.72 11.67 13.59
C GLU A 39 12.43 11.16 12.92
N PHE A 40 11.48 10.60 13.68
CA PHE A 40 10.16 10.23 13.13
C PHE A 40 9.39 11.44 12.60
N GLU A 41 9.35 12.53 13.35
CA GLU A 41 8.65 13.74 12.94
C GLU A 41 9.29 14.37 11.68
N ALA A 42 10.61 14.36 11.57
CA ALA A 42 11.32 14.81 10.38
C ALA A 42 11.04 13.90 9.17
N LEU A 43 11.05 12.58 9.35
CA LEU A 43 10.78 11.60 8.29
C LEU A 43 9.34 11.71 7.78
N LEU A 44 8.38 11.87 8.68
CA LEU A 44 6.95 11.89 8.37
C LEU A 44 6.41 13.30 8.07
N GLY A 45 7.23 14.33 8.27
CA GLY A 45 6.92 15.71 7.91
C GLY A 45 5.89 16.40 8.81
N ALA A 46 5.59 15.85 10.00
CA ALA A 46 4.64 16.41 10.94
C ALA A 46 4.93 15.97 12.37
N ASP A 47 4.48 16.76 13.37
CA ASP A 47 4.56 16.35 14.76
C ASP A 47 3.61 15.19 15.08
N VAL A 48 3.87 14.46 16.16
CA VAL A 48 3.11 13.27 16.54
C VAL A 48 1.61 13.56 16.77
N ALA A 49 1.24 14.76 17.18
CA ALA A 49 -0.16 15.12 17.37
C ALA A 49 -0.90 15.26 16.03
N ALA A 50 -0.26 15.89 15.06
CA ALA A 50 -0.77 15.99 13.70
C ALA A 50 -0.79 14.62 13.02
N LEU A 51 0.23 13.78 13.19
CA LEU A 51 0.26 12.41 12.67
C LEU A 51 -0.93 11.59 13.20
N ASN A 52 -1.21 11.66 14.49
CA ASN A 52 -2.35 10.98 15.10
C ASN A 52 -3.70 11.47 14.55
N ALA A 53 -3.87 12.79 14.43
CA ALA A 53 -5.10 13.37 13.89
C ALA A 53 -5.32 13.00 12.43
N ASN A 54 -4.24 13.01 11.62
CA ASN A 54 -4.28 12.61 10.22
C ASN A 54 -4.61 11.13 10.07
N ALA A 55 -4.01 10.25 10.88
CA ALA A 55 -4.30 8.83 10.87
C ALA A 55 -5.78 8.55 11.19
N ALA A 56 -6.30 9.14 12.26
CA ALA A 56 -7.71 8.99 12.64
C ALA A 56 -8.67 9.48 11.55
N SER A 57 -8.39 10.64 10.95
CA SER A 57 -9.20 11.19 9.84
C SER A 57 -9.18 10.27 8.62
N LEU A 58 -8.00 9.81 8.23
CA LEU A 58 -7.79 8.95 7.08
C LEU A 58 -8.49 7.59 7.26
N LEU A 59 -8.34 6.96 8.42
CA LEU A 59 -9.02 5.70 8.73
C LEU A 59 -10.55 5.85 8.70
N ALA A 60 -11.08 6.99 9.21
CA ALA A 60 -12.51 7.29 9.13
C ALA A 60 -12.97 7.49 7.68
N ASP A 61 -12.17 8.16 6.86
CA ASP A 61 -12.44 8.36 5.43
C ASP A 61 -12.49 7.04 4.66
N TYR A 62 -11.54 6.13 4.91
CA TYR A 62 -11.54 4.80 4.29
C TYR A 62 -12.71 3.93 4.78
N ALA A 63 -13.08 4.03 6.07
CA ALA A 63 -14.24 3.33 6.60
C ALA A 63 -15.58 3.84 6.02
N ALA A 64 -15.60 5.07 5.49
CA ALA A 64 -16.78 5.70 4.88
C ALA A 64 -16.84 5.55 3.35
N LEU A 65 -15.95 4.75 2.74
CA LEU A 65 -16.02 4.45 1.30
C LEU A 65 -17.32 3.72 0.97
N GLY A 66 -17.91 4.07 -0.16
CA GLY A 66 -19.18 3.53 -0.65
C GLY A 66 -19.02 2.62 -1.85
N GLY A 67 -20.10 2.50 -2.65
CA GLY A 67 -20.12 1.66 -3.85
C GLY A 67 -19.93 0.18 -3.50
N SER A 68 -19.18 -0.53 -4.32
CA SER A 68 -18.81 -1.94 -4.10
C SER A 68 -17.51 -2.10 -3.29
N THR A 69 -16.99 -1.00 -2.71
CA THR A 69 -15.71 -1.02 -2.01
C THR A 69 -15.75 -1.89 -0.75
N GLU A 70 -14.84 -2.84 -0.70
CA GLU A 70 -14.50 -3.59 0.49
C GLU A 70 -13.09 -3.14 0.91
N CYS A 71 -13.00 -2.34 1.96
CA CYS A 71 -11.73 -1.84 2.47
C CYS A 71 -11.57 -2.20 3.95
N SER A 72 -10.40 -2.70 4.31
CA SER A 72 -10.00 -2.94 5.69
C SER A 72 -8.58 -2.44 5.88
N ILE A 73 -8.42 -1.47 6.76
CA ILE A 73 -7.11 -1.05 7.27
C ILE A 73 -7.12 -1.40 8.74
N ALA A 74 -6.26 -2.29 9.15
CA ALA A 74 -6.25 -2.81 10.51
C ALA A 74 -4.83 -2.79 11.08
N ASP A 75 -4.75 -2.35 12.33
CA ASP A 75 -3.52 -2.25 13.09
C ASP A 75 -3.56 -3.17 14.31
N SER A 76 -2.44 -3.78 14.65
CA SER A 76 -2.29 -4.56 15.88
C SER A 76 -0.93 -4.39 16.51
N LEU A 77 -0.93 -4.41 17.85
CA LEU A 77 0.27 -4.46 18.68
C LEU A 77 0.29 -5.81 19.41
N TRP A 78 1.38 -6.51 19.27
CA TRP A 78 1.64 -7.77 19.95
C TRP A 78 2.76 -7.53 20.96
N LEU A 79 2.42 -7.68 22.23
CA LEU A 79 3.28 -7.32 23.35
C LEU A 79 3.77 -8.60 24.03
N ASP A 80 5.08 -8.73 24.17
CA ASP A 80 5.67 -9.76 25.01
C ASP A 80 5.44 -9.43 26.47
N GLY A 81 5.24 -10.45 27.31
CA GLY A 81 5.02 -10.27 28.73
C GLY A 81 6.21 -9.65 29.50
N ARG A 82 7.38 -9.59 28.85
CA ARG A 82 8.59 -8.92 29.37
C ARG A 82 8.56 -7.40 29.23
N LEU A 83 7.68 -6.87 28.36
CA LEU A 83 7.57 -5.44 28.08
C LEU A 83 6.56 -4.78 29.02
N GLU A 84 7.01 -3.82 29.82
CA GLU A 84 6.14 -2.85 30.48
C GLU A 84 5.85 -1.68 29.52
N ALA A 85 4.81 -1.82 28.70
CA ALA A 85 4.46 -0.79 27.75
C ALA A 85 3.81 0.42 28.45
N ASN A 86 4.15 1.64 27.98
CA ASN A 86 3.57 2.87 28.50
C ASN A 86 2.07 2.95 28.15
N GLU A 87 1.21 3.16 29.18
CA GLU A 87 -0.25 3.24 29.01
C GLU A 87 -0.67 4.34 28.04
N LEU A 88 0.05 5.46 28.00
CA LEU A 88 -0.23 6.56 27.08
C LEU A 88 0.05 6.15 25.63
N PHE A 89 1.12 5.40 25.38
CA PHE A 89 1.43 4.82 24.07
C PHE A 89 0.29 3.90 23.60
N LEU A 90 -0.10 2.94 24.43
CA LEU A 90 -1.16 1.98 24.10
C LEU A 90 -2.50 2.68 23.86
N SER A 91 -2.85 3.67 24.70
CA SER A 91 -4.10 4.43 24.55
C SER A 91 -4.13 5.25 23.26
N ARG A 92 -3.02 5.85 22.85
CA ARG A 92 -2.91 6.57 21.59
C ARG A 92 -3.03 5.64 20.39
N CYS A 93 -2.33 4.51 20.39
CA CYS A 93 -2.44 3.51 19.33
C CYS A 93 -3.89 3.02 19.17
N THR A 94 -4.59 2.78 20.27
CA THR A 94 -5.99 2.37 20.22
C THR A 94 -6.91 3.50 19.75
N ALA A 95 -6.73 4.72 20.27
CA ALA A 95 -7.64 5.83 20.02
C ALA A 95 -7.53 6.40 18.61
N PHE A 96 -6.33 6.54 18.07
CA PHE A 96 -6.09 7.19 16.77
C PHE A 96 -5.94 6.22 15.60
N TYR A 97 -5.48 4.99 15.87
CA TYR A 97 -5.23 3.97 14.82
C TYR A 97 -6.19 2.79 14.90
N GLY A 98 -7.05 2.73 15.94
CA GLY A 98 -7.94 1.58 16.16
C GLY A 98 -7.19 0.28 16.42
N ALA A 99 -5.93 0.37 16.83
CA ALA A 99 -5.06 -0.77 16.99
C ALA A 99 -5.58 -1.77 18.04
N ARG A 100 -5.56 -3.06 17.69
CA ARG A 100 -5.87 -4.15 18.63
C ARG A 100 -4.63 -4.54 19.39
N LEU A 101 -4.79 -4.75 20.71
CA LEU A 101 -3.70 -5.11 21.62
C LEU A 101 -3.77 -6.60 21.91
N TYR A 102 -2.65 -7.29 21.72
CA TYR A 102 -2.49 -8.69 22.04
C TYR A 102 -1.28 -8.88 22.95
N GLN A 103 -1.35 -9.86 23.84
CA GLN A 103 -0.23 -10.28 24.64
C GLN A 103 0.15 -11.71 24.25
N ALA A 104 1.43 -11.96 23.98
CA ALA A 104 1.93 -13.25 23.55
C ALA A 104 3.42 -13.43 23.95
N ASP A 105 3.87 -14.66 24.08
CA ASP A 105 5.30 -14.97 24.13
C ASP A 105 5.82 -14.95 22.68
N LEU A 106 6.42 -13.81 22.28
CA LEU A 106 6.72 -13.51 20.86
C LEU A 106 7.76 -14.43 20.24
N ASP A 107 8.63 -15.03 21.01
CA ASP A 107 9.66 -15.97 20.57
C ASP A 107 9.13 -17.42 20.37
N THR A 108 7.82 -17.58 20.19
CA THR A 108 7.17 -18.88 20.01
C THR A 108 6.50 -19.01 18.63
N ASP A 109 6.47 -20.24 18.12
CA ASP A 109 5.69 -20.56 16.91
C ASP A 109 4.17 -20.32 17.11
N GLY A 110 3.70 -20.36 18.35
CA GLY A 110 2.33 -20.00 18.71
C GLY A 110 2.01 -18.54 18.40
N ALA A 111 2.90 -17.60 18.75
CA ALA A 111 2.78 -16.18 18.44
C ALA A 111 2.88 -15.94 16.93
N ARG A 112 3.85 -16.55 16.24
CA ARG A 112 3.98 -16.49 14.79
C ARG A 112 2.67 -16.85 14.08
N ARG A 113 2.08 -18.01 14.42
CA ARG A 113 0.80 -18.44 13.85
C ARG A 113 -0.35 -17.49 14.21
N ALA A 114 -0.39 -16.95 15.42
CA ALA A 114 -1.44 -16.02 15.83
C ALA A 114 -1.39 -14.72 15.01
N VAL A 115 -0.19 -14.17 14.77
CA VAL A 115 0.02 -13.00 13.91
C VAL A 115 -0.42 -13.31 12.46
N ASN A 116 0.05 -14.42 11.89
CA ASN A 116 -0.30 -14.81 10.52
C ASN A 116 -1.81 -15.04 10.35
N ASN A 117 -2.45 -15.71 11.32
CA ASN A 117 -3.90 -15.88 11.29
C ASN A 117 -4.64 -14.55 11.34
N TRP A 118 -4.20 -13.62 12.18
CA TRP A 118 -4.81 -12.28 12.25
C TRP A 118 -4.68 -11.54 10.93
N VAL A 119 -3.49 -11.55 10.29
CA VAL A 119 -3.29 -10.94 8.97
C VAL A 119 -4.16 -11.62 7.92
N GLY A 120 -4.21 -12.95 7.91
CA GLY A 120 -5.07 -13.72 7.01
C GLY A 120 -6.55 -13.35 7.16
N GLU A 121 -7.04 -13.18 8.38
CA GLU A 121 -8.43 -12.76 8.65
C GLU A 121 -8.72 -11.36 8.10
N VAL A 122 -7.86 -10.36 8.43
CA VAL A 122 -8.12 -8.96 8.03
C VAL A 122 -7.91 -8.73 6.54
N THR A 123 -7.07 -9.54 5.88
CA THR A 123 -6.84 -9.51 4.42
C THR A 123 -7.70 -10.50 3.65
N ARG A 124 -8.65 -11.17 4.31
CA ARG A 124 -9.55 -12.18 3.72
C ARG A 124 -8.81 -13.30 2.98
N GLY A 125 -7.65 -13.68 3.50
CA GLY A 125 -6.81 -14.73 2.96
C GLY A 125 -5.86 -14.32 1.84
N LEU A 126 -5.81 -13.03 1.44
CA LEU A 126 -4.86 -12.57 0.43
C LEU A 126 -3.42 -12.60 0.94
N ILE A 127 -3.20 -12.36 2.22
CA ILE A 127 -1.88 -12.49 2.85
C ILE A 127 -1.98 -13.59 3.92
N PRO A 128 -1.68 -14.84 3.57
CA PRO A 128 -1.80 -15.97 4.49
C PRO A 128 -0.65 -16.01 5.50
N GLU A 129 0.50 -15.43 5.17
CA GLU A 129 1.70 -15.44 6.00
C GLU A 129 2.49 -14.14 5.83
N VAL A 130 2.78 -13.48 6.95
CA VAL A 130 3.62 -12.28 7.03
C VAL A 130 4.90 -12.56 7.81
N LEU A 131 4.88 -13.54 8.70
CA LEU A 131 6.03 -14.03 9.46
C LEU A 131 6.35 -15.46 9.01
N ALA A 132 7.38 -15.61 8.18
CA ALA A 132 7.86 -16.94 7.75
C ALA A 132 8.52 -17.70 8.91
N GLU A 133 9.21 -16.99 9.80
CA GLU A 133 9.91 -17.53 10.93
C GLU A 133 9.39 -16.95 12.26
N THR A 134 9.68 -17.61 13.34
CA THR A 134 9.42 -17.10 14.70
C THR A 134 10.26 -15.84 14.92
N PRO A 135 9.68 -14.75 15.48
CA PRO A 135 10.44 -13.57 15.83
C PRO A 135 11.65 -13.85 16.70
N ALA A 136 12.67 -13.02 16.59
CA ALA A 136 13.88 -13.17 17.40
C ALA A 136 13.57 -13.11 18.91
N PRO A 137 14.33 -13.83 19.74
CA PRO A 137 14.07 -13.90 21.20
C PRO A 137 14.10 -12.54 21.90
N GLU A 138 14.77 -11.54 21.32
CA GLU A 138 14.85 -10.16 21.83
C GLU A 138 13.63 -9.32 21.48
N THR A 139 12.77 -9.81 20.59
CA THR A 139 11.56 -9.11 20.17
C THR A 139 10.58 -9.02 21.33
N VAL A 140 10.25 -7.80 21.72
CA VAL A 140 9.30 -7.52 22.82
C VAL A 140 8.04 -6.84 22.36
N LEU A 141 8.03 -6.32 21.10
CA LEU A 141 6.90 -5.67 20.49
C LEU A 141 6.91 -5.98 18.99
N LEU A 142 5.74 -6.40 18.46
CA LEU A 142 5.46 -6.43 17.04
C LEU A 142 4.31 -5.47 16.75
N LEU A 143 4.51 -4.64 15.77
CA LEU A 143 3.56 -3.72 15.20
C LEU A 143 3.18 -4.26 13.82
N VAL A 144 1.91 -4.52 13.59
CA VAL A 144 1.45 -5.09 12.33
C VAL A 144 0.33 -4.21 11.77
N ASN A 145 0.52 -3.71 10.57
CA ASN A 145 -0.51 -3.09 9.76
C ASN A 145 -0.88 -4.01 8.60
N ALA A 146 -2.15 -4.14 8.30
CA ALA A 146 -2.64 -4.87 7.16
C ALA A 146 -3.70 -4.04 6.43
N LEU A 147 -3.56 -3.92 5.11
CA LEU A 147 -4.49 -3.24 4.23
C LEU A 147 -5.08 -4.23 3.23
N TYR A 148 -6.40 -4.26 3.15
CA TYR A 148 -7.17 -4.96 2.13
C TYR A 148 -8.04 -3.96 1.38
N LEU A 149 -7.98 -4.01 0.05
CA LEU A 149 -8.85 -3.23 -0.81
C LEU A 149 -9.35 -4.11 -1.95
N LYS A 150 -10.67 -4.14 -2.12
CA LYS A 150 -11.34 -4.69 -3.29
C LYS A 150 -12.39 -3.70 -3.75
N ASN A 151 -12.38 -3.39 -5.05
CA ASN A 151 -13.29 -2.41 -5.60
C ASN A 151 -13.68 -2.78 -7.03
N ALA A 152 -14.81 -2.28 -7.52
CA ALA A 152 -15.20 -2.38 -8.91
C ALA A 152 -14.81 -1.10 -9.67
N TRP A 153 -14.61 -1.23 -10.97
CA TRP A 153 -14.42 -0.07 -11.85
C TRP A 153 -15.71 0.74 -11.94
N ALA A 154 -15.63 2.07 -11.88
CA ALA A 154 -16.79 2.94 -12.14
C ALA A 154 -17.38 2.69 -13.55
N SER A 155 -16.54 2.27 -14.48
CA SER A 155 -16.93 1.81 -15.80
C SER A 155 -16.27 0.47 -16.06
N GLU A 156 -17.04 -0.61 -15.93
CA GLU A 156 -16.56 -1.98 -16.10
C GLU A 156 -15.97 -2.22 -17.49
N PHE A 157 -14.95 -3.06 -17.56
CA PHE A 157 -14.43 -3.54 -18.84
C PHE A 157 -15.35 -4.63 -19.40
N ASP A 158 -15.76 -4.46 -20.68
CA ASP A 158 -16.57 -5.48 -21.35
C ASP A 158 -15.73 -6.74 -21.64
N PRO A 159 -16.10 -7.89 -21.11
CA PRO A 159 -15.39 -9.14 -21.37
C PRO A 159 -15.28 -9.48 -22.87
N LEU A 160 -16.20 -8.98 -23.70
CA LEU A 160 -16.16 -9.18 -25.15
C LEU A 160 -15.02 -8.40 -25.84
N HIS A 161 -14.45 -7.40 -25.17
CA HIS A 161 -13.29 -6.63 -25.64
C HIS A 161 -11.97 -7.09 -25.01
N THR A 162 -12.02 -7.94 -24.00
CA THR A 162 -10.81 -8.58 -23.44
C THR A 162 -10.23 -9.55 -24.45
N ARG A 163 -8.94 -9.42 -24.75
CA ARG A 163 -8.26 -10.24 -25.75
C ARG A 163 -6.89 -10.66 -25.25
N PRO A 164 -6.48 -11.89 -25.55
CA PRO A 164 -5.09 -12.31 -25.33
C PRO A 164 -4.13 -11.46 -26.17
N GLY A 165 -2.94 -11.29 -25.67
CA GLY A 165 -1.85 -10.60 -26.32
C GLY A 165 -0.53 -10.81 -25.59
N ASP A 166 0.56 -10.50 -26.27
CA ASP A 166 1.89 -10.69 -25.72
C ASP A 166 2.24 -9.49 -24.82
N PHE A 167 2.72 -9.80 -23.64
CA PHE A 167 3.33 -8.87 -22.70
C PHE A 167 4.83 -9.13 -22.66
N THR A 168 5.64 -8.13 -22.96
CA THR A 168 7.09 -8.21 -22.89
C THR A 168 7.57 -7.70 -21.55
N ALA A 169 8.21 -8.54 -20.76
CA ALA A 169 8.80 -8.18 -19.47
C ALA A 169 10.11 -7.41 -19.63
N ALA A 170 10.63 -6.84 -18.53
CA ALA A 170 11.86 -6.06 -18.53
C ALA A 170 13.10 -6.83 -18.99
N ASP A 171 13.13 -8.14 -18.78
CA ASP A 171 14.20 -9.04 -19.26
C ASP A 171 14.07 -9.44 -20.75
N GLY A 172 13.03 -8.94 -21.43
CA GLY A 172 12.71 -9.25 -22.82
C GLY A 172 11.97 -10.58 -23.01
N SER A 173 11.61 -11.27 -21.95
CA SER A 173 10.75 -12.44 -22.05
C SER A 173 9.32 -12.05 -22.43
N GLU A 174 8.62 -12.93 -23.15
CA GLU A 174 7.26 -12.71 -23.57
C GLU A 174 6.33 -13.69 -22.87
N ALA A 175 5.18 -13.19 -22.40
CA ALA A 175 4.12 -13.99 -21.83
C ALA A 175 2.77 -13.57 -22.42
N GLU A 176 1.95 -14.55 -22.79
CA GLU A 176 0.58 -14.28 -23.19
C GLU A 176 -0.27 -13.95 -21.97
N THR A 177 -0.97 -12.81 -22.00
CA THR A 177 -1.93 -12.43 -20.98
C THR A 177 -3.16 -11.78 -21.61
N ASP A 178 -4.27 -11.75 -20.88
CA ASP A 178 -5.47 -11.04 -21.30
C ASP A 178 -5.30 -9.54 -21.10
N PHE A 179 -5.60 -8.76 -22.14
CA PHE A 179 -5.67 -7.31 -22.05
C PHE A 179 -7.10 -6.84 -21.95
N LEU A 180 -7.40 -6.13 -20.88
CA LEU A 180 -8.65 -5.40 -20.70
C LEU A 180 -8.73 -4.24 -21.69
N SER A 181 -9.88 -4.05 -22.33
CA SER A 181 -10.15 -2.91 -23.20
C SER A 181 -11.64 -2.61 -23.26
N ASN A 182 -11.99 -1.38 -23.50
CA ASN A 182 -13.36 -0.96 -23.84
C ASN A 182 -13.43 -0.33 -25.23
N GLY A 183 -12.42 -0.58 -26.08
CA GLY A 183 -12.28 0.09 -27.36
C GLY A 183 -11.87 1.56 -27.20
N LEU A 184 -12.13 2.35 -28.24
CA LEU A 184 -11.81 3.79 -28.25
C LEU A 184 -12.89 4.57 -27.48
N ARG A 185 -12.56 5.06 -26.28
CA ARG A 185 -13.48 5.87 -25.47
C ARG A 185 -12.77 7.00 -24.74
N ALA A 186 -13.54 7.89 -24.12
CA ALA A 186 -13.02 8.95 -23.26
C ALA A 186 -12.53 8.37 -21.94
N GLU A 187 -11.30 8.71 -21.55
CA GLU A 187 -10.67 8.36 -20.29
C GLU A 187 -9.92 9.60 -19.75
N GLN A 188 -9.65 9.63 -18.46
CA GLN A 188 -8.74 10.63 -17.87
C GLN A 188 -7.31 10.26 -18.23
N TYR A 189 -6.80 10.87 -19.29
CA TYR A 189 -5.48 10.62 -19.87
C TYR A 189 -4.50 11.73 -19.51
N PHE A 190 -3.26 11.40 -19.31
CA PHE A 190 -2.17 12.36 -19.14
C PHE A 190 -0.95 11.97 -19.99
N ALA A 191 -0.18 12.99 -20.37
CA ALA A 191 1.17 12.85 -20.94
C ALA A 191 2.03 13.96 -20.33
N ALA A 192 2.75 13.64 -19.27
CA ALA A 192 3.54 14.58 -18.48
C ALA A 192 4.66 13.84 -17.72
N GLU A 193 5.66 14.54 -17.23
CA GLU A 193 6.73 14.00 -16.38
C GLU A 193 7.45 12.78 -17.00
N GLY A 194 7.61 12.77 -18.33
CA GLY A 194 8.26 11.67 -19.06
C GLY A 194 7.48 10.36 -19.05
N ALA A 195 6.16 10.43 -18.89
CA ALA A 195 5.28 9.29 -18.91
C ALA A 195 3.90 9.64 -19.50
N ALA A 196 3.21 8.63 -19.98
CA ALA A 196 1.80 8.71 -20.33
C ALA A 196 0.99 7.72 -19.49
N GLY A 197 -0.31 7.96 -19.37
CA GLY A 197 -1.14 7.03 -18.61
C GLY A 197 -2.59 7.44 -18.48
N VAL A 198 -3.31 6.70 -17.66
CA VAL A 198 -4.74 6.92 -17.41
C VAL A 198 -5.07 6.84 -15.93
N VAL A 199 -6.08 7.59 -15.51
CA VAL A 199 -6.72 7.46 -14.21
C VAL A 199 -8.05 6.77 -14.42
N LEU A 200 -8.21 5.58 -13.85
CA LEU A 200 -9.43 4.78 -13.92
C LEU A 200 -10.15 4.86 -12.58
N PRO A 201 -11.28 5.57 -12.48
CA PRO A 201 -12.01 5.68 -11.21
C PRO A 201 -12.65 4.36 -10.83
N TYR A 202 -12.72 4.13 -9.52
CA TYR A 202 -13.56 3.08 -8.94
C TYR A 202 -14.98 3.58 -8.68
N ASP A 203 -15.91 2.67 -8.43
CA ASP A 203 -17.34 2.98 -8.30
C ASP A 203 -17.70 3.72 -7.01
N ASP A 204 -16.78 3.76 -6.02
CA ASP A 204 -16.94 4.59 -4.81
C ASP A 204 -16.83 6.10 -5.09
N GLY A 205 -16.33 6.50 -6.25
CA GLY A 205 -16.17 7.89 -6.68
C GLY A 205 -15.07 8.67 -5.94
N ARG A 206 -14.25 8.01 -5.13
CA ARG A 206 -13.18 8.63 -4.32
C ARG A 206 -11.81 8.04 -4.60
N LEU A 207 -11.74 6.76 -4.91
CA LEU A 207 -10.52 6.06 -5.26
C LEU A 207 -10.41 5.85 -6.76
N GLY A 208 -9.20 5.64 -7.23
CA GLY A 208 -8.92 5.34 -8.63
C GLY A 208 -7.61 4.58 -8.79
N PHE A 209 -7.49 3.92 -9.91
CA PHE A 209 -6.28 3.23 -10.34
C PHE A 209 -5.53 4.14 -11.32
N LEU A 210 -4.27 4.45 -11.01
CA LEU A 210 -3.37 5.21 -11.86
C LEU A 210 -2.44 4.24 -12.59
N ALA A 211 -2.64 4.06 -13.89
CA ALA A 211 -1.71 3.33 -14.75
C ALA A 211 -0.73 4.31 -15.40
N VAL A 212 0.56 4.07 -15.20
CA VAL A 212 1.64 4.92 -15.72
C VAL A 212 2.54 4.09 -16.63
N LEU A 213 2.78 4.61 -17.83
CA LEU A 213 3.70 4.04 -18.81
C LEU A 213 4.79 5.07 -19.10
N PRO A 214 6.03 4.87 -18.60
CA PRO A 214 7.16 5.75 -18.92
C PRO A 214 7.48 5.80 -20.41
N ASP A 215 7.95 6.96 -20.90
CA ASP A 215 8.37 7.15 -22.30
C ASP A 215 9.68 6.39 -22.62
N GLY A 216 10.42 5.98 -21.60
CA GLY A 216 11.71 5.29 -21.70
C GLY A 216 11.80 4.08 -20.77
N GLU A 217 13.01 3.76 -20.34
CA GLU A 217 13.24 2.66 -19.40
C GLU A 217 12.57 2.94 -18.06
N LEU A 218 11.79 1.96 -17.56
CA LEU A 218 11.05 2.07 -16.30
C LEU A 218 11.97 2.43 -15.13
N ASP A 219 13.10 1.77 -15.03
CA ASP A 219 14.07 1.99 -13.95
C ASP A 219 14.60 3.42 -13.92
N ALA A 220 14.92 3.97 -15.09
CA ALA A 220 15.40 5.34 -15.21
C ALA A 220 14.31 6.35 -14.82
N TRP A 221 13.06 6.09 -15.17
CA TRP A 221 11.95 6.95 -14.80
C TRP A 221 11.65 6.87 -13.29
N LEU A 222 11.71 5.69 -12.68
CA LEU A 222 11.51 5.51 -11.24
C LEU A 222 12.53 6.29 -10.40
N GLU A 223 13.76 6.49 -10.90
CA GLU A 223 14.76 7.33 -10.23
C GLU A 223 14.40 8.82 -10.23
N THR A 224 13.57 9.26 -11.18
CA THR A 224 13.10 10.66 -11.24
C THR A 224 11.92 10.96 -10.32
N LEU A 225 11.25 9.92 -9.78
CA LEU A 225 10.08 10.11 -8.94
C LEU A 225 10.41 10.88 -7.67
N ASP A 226 9.60 11.89 -7.38
CA ASP A 226 9.62 12.63 -6.13
C ASP A 226 8.20 12.78 -5.53
N GLY A 227 8.06 13.63 -4.54
CA GLY A 227 6.76 13.88 -3.89
C GLY A 227 5.75 14.59 -4.78
N ASP A 228 6.20 15.30 -5.79
CA ASP A 228 5.35 16.14 -6.68
C ASP A 228 4.96 15.41 -7.97
N THR A 229 5.67 14.35 -8.34
CA THR A 229 5.46 13.65 -9.61
C THR A 229 4.04 13.10 -9.75
N LEU A 230 3.54 12.30 -8.79
CA LEU A 230 2.17 11.76 -8.86
C LEU A 230 1.09 12.84 -8.83
N PRO A 231 1.16 13.88 -7.96
CA PRO A 231 0.27 15.03 -8.05
C PRO A 231 0.30 15.73 -9.40
N ALA A 232 1.48 15.90 -10.02
CA ALA A 232 1.62 16.53 -11.34
C ALA A 232 0.95 15.69 -12.45
N LEU A 233 1.15 14.36 -12.44
CA LEU A 233 0.46 13.45 -13.38
C LEU A 233 -1.06 13.54 -13.24
N LEU A 234 -1.57 13.52 -12.02
CA LEU A 234 -3.01 13.64 -11.77
C LEU A 234 -3.56 15.01 -12.20
N ALA A 235 -2.80 16.10 -11.98
CA ALA A 235 -3.20 17.43 -12.39
C ALA A 235 -3.16 17.64 -13.92
N ALA A 236 -2.33 16.88 -14.62
CA ALA A 236 -2.24 16.90 -16.09
C ALA A 236 -3.31 16.02 -16.78
N ALA A 237 -4.07 15.22 -16.01
CA ALA A 237 -5.07 14.33 -16.58
C ALA A 237 -6.27 15.11 -17.11
N GLU A 238 -6.59 14.89 -18.39
CA GLU A 238 -7.72 15.49 -19.09
C GLU A 238 -8.55 14.40 -19.79
N GLU A 239 -9.82 14.69 -20.08
CA GLU A 239 -10.67 13.76 -20.81
C GLU A 239 -10.25 13.69 -22.27
N GLU A 240 -9.69 12.55 -22.66
CA GLU A 240 -9.23 12.28 -24.01
C GLU A 240 -9.76 10.95 -24.55
N ARG A 241 -9.92 10.85 -25.87
CA ARG A 241 -10.30 9.60 -26.52
C ARG A 241 -9.08 8.72 -26.73
N VAL A 242 -8.97 7.68 -25.93
CA VAL A 242 -7.85 6.73 -25.97
C VAL A 242 -8.32 5.30 -26.24
N LEU A 243 -7.46 4.52 -26.85
CA LEU A 243 -7.58 3.07 -26.93
C LEU A 243 -6.71 2.46 -25.84
N LEU A 244 -7.34 2.17 -24.70
CA LEU A 244 -6.66 1.55 -23.58
C LEU A 244 -6.55 0.04 -23.80
N ARG A 245 -5.35 -0.50 -23.53
CA ARG A 245 -5.09 -1.92 -23.36
C ARG A 245 -4.32 -2.10 -22.07
N LEU A 246 -4.97 -2.61 -21.04
CA LEU A 246 -4.39 -2.84 -19.71
C LEU A 246 -4.23 -4.34 -19.50
N PRO A 247 -3.01 -4.87 -19.32
CA PRO A 247 -2.82 -6.29 -19.04
C PRO A 247 -3.47 -6.64 -17.70
N LYS A 248 -4.08 -7.81 -17.63
CA LYS A 248 -4.41 -8.41 -16.34
C LYS A 248 -3.11 -8.91 -15.71
N PHE A 249 -2.94 -8.61 -14.43
CA PHE A 249 -1.75 -9.05 -13.69
C PHE A 249 -2.12 -9.46 -12.26
N GLU A 250 -1.32 -10.33 -11.73
CA GLU A 250 -1.22 -10.64 -10.31
C GLU A 250 0.24 -10.40 -9.92
N ALA A 251 0.46 -9.81 -8.76
CA ALA A 251 1.80 -9.57 -8.24
C ALA A 251 1.82 -9.84 -6.73
N GLU A 252 2.83 -10.55 -6.30
CA GLU A 252 3.17 -10.75 -4.91
C GLU A 252 4.57 -10.19 -4.66
N TRP A 253 4.77 -9.60 -3.51
CA TRP A 253 6.07 -9.10 -3.10
C TRP A 253 6.24 -9.23 -1.59
N GLY A 254 7.40 -9.66 -1.17
CA GLY A 254 7.80 -9.69 0.22
C GLY A 254 9.26 -9.31 0.34
N GLY A 255 9.58 -8.41 1.26
CA GLY A 255 10.93 -7.93 1.46
C GLY A 255 11.08 -7.21 2.79
N GLU A 256 12.32 -7.05 3.21
CA GLU A 256 12.69 -6.23 4.36
C GLU A 256 13.07 -4.83 3.89
N LEU A 257 12.58 -3.82 4.60
CA LEU A 257 12.97 -2.43 4.44
C LEU A 257 14.02 -2.12 5.49
N SER A 258 15.29 -2.12 5.09
CA SER A 258 16.43 -1.87 5.98
C SER A 258 17.10 -0.52 5.69
#